data_882845b9e22dc67ccec56c4910a48aa6
#
_entry.id   882845b9e22dc67ccec56c4910a48aa6
#
_cell.length_a   1.000
_cell.length_b   1.000
_cell.length_c   1.000
_cell.angle_alpha   90.00
_cell.angle_beta   90.00
_cell.angle_gamma   90.00
#
_symmetry.space_group_name_H-M   'P 1'
#
loop_
_entity.id
_entity.type
_entity.pdbx_description
1 polymer ?
#
loop_
_entity_poly.entity_id
_entity_poly.type
_entity_poly.pdbx_seq_one_letter_code
_entity_poly.pdbx_strand_id
1 'polypeptide(L)'
;MNLKGLSLSRLFFPLCIFFLLGTGYAFAEEHNLSFYEAVRVALQNNHELKAMQNAALASKEGVGIARSYLLPKVIFEERYLRTVNPGYAFMTKLDQQRIEQQDFNPLTLNHPDPVNNFQTSLAIEQPIFTRKGLVGLQMSKGESSAKQEELLRKQEQIAYQVAQAALTLQTVKSSFGATEKAVAEAVEHLRIAEVRYGKGMGQYADTLRAATSLSEAEQRRVSAEKNVRMAKRGLGLLLGMEGNVDLNDATPELPLLDMAAYEKAAETRRDVKSWEIHSDNAKKNIKLAEAGYFPYIGVGGAYQMNDPNRPLGSEGSNWQVTAFLRWDLFDGTKREYERAQAKYKAGEAQEQLSSLKKTISFRIYESYLNINEARTNMEISRNALKSAEEGKRLVRVRYENGLYPLIDLLNAQASLDQARANHTAREGEYRMAIVKLSYESGIIMKDLKIEP
;
A
#
# COMPACT_ATOMS: atom_id res chain seq x y z
N MET A 1 17.99 -50.83 56.49
CA MET A 1 17.39 -52.15 56.17
C MET A 1 17.03 -52.08 54.70
N ASN A 2 17.88 -52.67 53.85
CA ASN A 2 17.62 -53.84 53.01
C ASN A 2 16.35 -53.67 52.13
N LEU A 3 16.35 -53.85 50.82
CA LEU A 3 17.07 -54.70 49.86
C LEU A 3 16.72 -54.22 48.43
N LYS A 4 17.71 -54.31 47.53
CA LYS A 4 17.80 -55.08 46.24
C LYS A 4 16.60 -54.82 45.30
N GLY A 5 16.74 -54.37 44.07
CA GLY A 5 17.66 -54.80 43.03
C GLY A 5 16.83 -55.38 41.88
N LEU A 6 17.02 -54.91 40.68
CA LEU A 6 17.06 -55.75 39.47
C LEU A 6 17.16 -54.88 38.20
N SER A 7 18.22 -55.08 37.51
CA SER A 7 18.52 -54.58 36.17
C SER A 7 17.60 -55.25 35.15
N LEU A 8 17.18 -54.52 34.15
CA LEU A 8 16.87 -55.05 32.81
C LEU A 8 17.28 -54.04 31.74
N SER A 9 18.42 -54.38 31.19
CA SER A 9 18.91 -53.87 29.90
C SER A 9 17.91 -54.17 28.79
N ARG A 10 17.39 -53.14 28.12
CA ARG A 10 16.80 -53.30 26.79
C ARG A 10 17.49 -52.36 25.83
N LEU A 11 18.21 -52.99 24.90
CA LEU A 11 18.72 -52.43 23.66
C LEU A 11 17.62 -51.66 22.95
N PHE A 12 17.79 -50.37 22.81
CA PHE A 12 17.09 -49.59 21.80
C PHE A 12 18.04 -49.38 20.61
N PHE A 13 17.75 -50.09 19.53
CA PHE A 13 18.29 -49.83 18.20
C PHE A 13 17.73 -48.51 17.72
N PRO A 14 18.52 -47.48 17.33
CA PRO A 14 17.99 -46.32 16.66
C PRO A 14 17.73 -46.69 15.20
N LEU A 15 16.47 -46.78 14.84
CA LEU A 15 15.99 -46.83 13.47
C LEU A 15 16.24 -45.43 12.83
N CYS A 16 17.38 -45.32 12.12
CA CYS A 16 17.65 -44.16 11.26
C CYS A 16 16.64 -44.16 10.10
N ILE A 17 15.53 -43.47 10.26
CA ILE A 17 14.66 -43.10 9.15
C ILE A 17 15.38 -41.97 8.38
N PHE A 18 16.04 -42.38 7.27
CA PHE A 18 16.53 -41.47 6.25
C PHE A 18 15.32 -40.81 5.59
N PHE A 19 14.95 -39.62 6.08
CA PHE A 19 14.05 -38.73 5.36
C PHE A 19 14.81 -38.24 4.13
N LEU A 20 14.62 -38.91 3.01
CA LEU A 20 14.94 -38.37 1.69
C LEU A 20 14.10 -37.11 1.50
N LEU A 21 14.66 -35.96 1.89
CA LEU A 21 14.24 -34.68 1.41
C LEU A 21 14.48 -34.67 -0.11
N GLY A 22 13.49 -35.16 -0.84
CA GLY A 22 13.37 -34.87 -2.24
C GLY A 22 13.23 -33.36 -2.35
N THR A 23 14.31 -32.68 -2.72
CA THR A 23 14.24 -31.34 -3.26
C THR A 23 13.52 -31.45 -4.60
N GLY A 24 12.20 -31.60 -4.52
CA GLY A 24 11.34 -31.33 -5.64
C GLY A 24 11.58 -29.85 -5.98
N TYR A 25 12.28 -29.61 -7.09
CA TYR A 25 12.17 -28.34 -7.77
C TYR A 25 10.68 -28.22 -8.09
N ALA A 26 9.96 -27.50 -7.23
CA ALA A 26 8.62 -27.06 -7.54
C ALA A 26 8.77 -26.22 -8.81
N PHE A 27 8.43 -26.82 -9.94
CA PHE A 27 8.17 -26.03 -11.15
C PHE A 27 7.15 -25.00 -10.73
N ALA A 28 7.56 -23.75 -10.69
CA ALA A 28 6.67 -22.65 -10.33
C ALA A 28 5.48 -22.76 -11.26
N GLU A 29 4.31 -23.00 -10.69
CA GLU A 29 3.06 -23.15 -11.41
C GLU A 29 2.87 -21.91 -12.28
N GLU A 30 2.66 -22.09 -13.58
CA GLU A 30 2.44 -20.99 -14.51
C GLU A 30 0.93 -20.74 -14.58
N HIS A 31 0.51 -19.59 -14.07
CA HIS A 31 -0.88 -19.17 -14.12
C HIS A 31 -1.13 -18.35 -15.38
N ASN A 32 -2.14 -18.77 -16.15
CA ASN A 32 -2.59 -18.05 -17.34
C ASN A 32 -3.88 -17.30 -17.02
N LEU A 33 -3.85 -15.98 -17.08
CA LEU A 33 -4.96 -15.09 -16.76
C LEU A 33 -5.30 -14.19 -17.95
N SER A 34 -6.54 -13.75 -18.04
CA SER A 34 -6.88 -12.59 -18.86
C SER A 34 -6.41 -11.30 -18.18
N PHE A 35 -6.28 -10.21 -18.93
CA PHE A 35 -5.91 -8.90 -18.38
C PHE A 35 -6.87 -8.47 -17.25
N TYR A 36 -8.17 -8.63 -17.47
CA TYR A 36 -9.19 -8.25 -16.48
C TYR A 36 -9.16 -9.12 -15.22
N GLU A 37 -8.91 -10.42 -15.37
CA GLU A 37 -8.69 -11.32 -14.23
C GLU A 37 -7.45 -10.92 -13.45
N ALA A 38 -6.36 -10.59 -14.12
CA ALA A 38 -5.14 -10.12 -13.47
C ALA A 38 -5.39 -8.86 -12.63
N VAL A 39 -6.11 -7.86 -13.18
CA VAL A 39 -6.48 -6.67 -12.38
C VAL A 39 -7.35 -7.04 -11.19
N ARG A 40 -8.37 -7.90 -11.37
CA ARG A 40 -9.23 -8.34 -10.27
C ARG A 40 -8.45 -9.06 -9.17
N VAL A 41 -7.56 -9.98 -9.55
CA VAL A 41 -6.69 -10.70 -8.60
C VAL A 41 -5.79 -9.72 -7.85
N ALA A 42 -5.20 -8.74 -8.55
CA ALA A 42 -4.37 -7.70 -7.91
C ALA A 42 -5.18 -6.90 -6.88
N LEU A 43 -6.40 -6.46 -7.24
CA LEU A 43 -7.26 -5.71 -6.32
C LEU A 43 -7.72 -6.52 -5.10
N GLN A 44 -7.72 -7.86 -5.19
CA GLN A 44 -8.06 -8.75 -4.08
C GLN A 44 -6.84 -9.16 -3.24
N ASN A 45 -5.70 -9.41 -3.87
CA ASN A 45 -4.58 -10.11 -3.25
C ASN A 45 -3.35 -9.23 -3.00
N ASN A 46 -3.21 -8.08 -3.67
CA ASN A 46 -2.04 -7.22 -3.49
C ASN A 46 -1.86 -6.78 -2.04
N HIS A 47 -0.68 -7.05 -1.47
CA HIS A 47 -0.40 -6.80 -0.06
C HIS A 47 -0.39 -5.31 0.32
N GLU A 48 0.04 -4.42 -0.58
CA GLU A 48 0.01 -2.97 -0.33
C GLU A 48 -1.43 -2.46 -0.26
N LEU A 49 -2.31 -3.00 -1.12
CA LEU A 49 -3.73 -2.66 -1.10
C LEU A 49 -4.42 -3.19 0.17
N LYS A 50 -4.12 -4.43 0.58
CA LYS A 50 -4.61 -4.99 1.85
C LYS A 50 -4.14 -4.18 3.07
N ALA A 51 -2.90 -3.70 3.06
CA ALA A 51 -2.40 -2.81 4.11
C ALA A 51 -3.20 -1.49 4.16
N MET A 52 -3.50 -0.90 3.00
CA MET A 52 -4.29 0.32 2.92
C MET A 52 -5.75 0.11 3.33
N GLN A 53 -6.35 -1.04 3.00
CA GLN A 53 -7.68 -1.43 3.47
C GLN A 53 -7.73 -1.50 5.00
N ASN A 54 -6.74 -2.14 5.63
CA ASN A 54 -6.64 -2.21 7.08
C ASN A 54 -6.44 -0.81 7.69
N ALA A 55 -5.68 0.08 7.08
CA ALA A 55 -5.52 1.46 7.52
C ALA A 55 -6.85 2.25 7.45
N ALA A 56 -7.64 2.05 6.38
CA ALA A 56 -8.96 2.67 6.25
C ALA A 56 -9.94 2.13 7.31
N LEU A 57 -9.93 0.81 7.56
CA LEU A 57 -10.74 0.19 8.63
C LEU A 57 -10.31 0.70 10.03
N ALA A 58 -9.02 0.78 10.31
CA ALA A 58 -8.50 1.33 11.57
C ALA A 58 -8.94 2.80 11.76
N SER A 59 -8.91 3.61 10.71
CA SER A 59 -9.41 4.99 10.76
C SER A 59 -10.92 5.06 11.01
N LYS A 60 -11.70 4.10 10.46
CA LYS A 60 -13.14 3.97 10.75
C LYS A 60 -13.40 3.65 12.22
N GLU A 61 -12.62 2.74 12.82
CA GLU A 61 -12.71 2.46 14.26
C GLU A 61 -12.30 3.67 15.10
N GLY A 62 -11.41 4.52 14.61
CA GLY A 62 -11.07 5.81 15.21
C GLY A 62 -12.28 6.73 15.42
N VAL A 63 -13.30 6.63 14.55
CA VAL A 63 -14.58 7.35 14.73
C VAL A 63 -15.33 6.82 15.96
N GLY A 64 -15.31 5.51 16.21
CA GLY A 64 -15.85 4.88 17.43
C GLY A 64 -15.15 5.39 18.68
N ILE A 65 -13.81 5.46 18.65
CA ILE A 65 -12.99 6.01 19.73
C ILE A 65 -13.35 7.49 19.98
N ALA A 66 -13.46 8.31 18.93
CA ALA A 66 -13.85 9.71 19.09
C ALA A 66 -15.28 9.86 19.63
N ARG A 67 -16.20 8.96 19.27
CA ARG A 67 -17.55 8.91 19.81
C ARG A 67 -17.57 8.54 21.29
N SER A 68 -16.69 7.63 21.74
CA SER A 68 -16.64 7.18 23.13
C SER A 68 -16.37 8.31 24.13
N TYR A 69 -15.71 9.40 23.70
CA TYR A 69 -15.54 10.61 24.52
C TYR A 69 -16.84 11.39 24.80
N LEU A 70 -17.93 11.03 24.13
CA LEU A 70 -19.26 11.61 24.32
C LEU A 70 -20.23 10.65 25.05
N LEU A 71 -19.79 9.43 25.32
CA LEU A 71 -20.58 8.39 25.97
C LEU A 71 -20.26 8.31 27.48
N PRO A 72 -21.17 7.72 28.29
CA PRO A 72 -20.90 7.49 29.70
C PRO A 72 -19.74 6.51 29.89
N LYS A 73 -18.91 6.80 30.87
CA LYS A 73 -17.88 5.88 31.38
C LYS A 73 -18.35 5.27 32.66
N VAL A 74 -18.21 3.96 32.79
CA VAL A 74 -18.44 3.23 34.02
C VAL A 74 -17.11 2.73 34.54
N ILE A 75 -16.78 3.05 35.78
CA ILE A 75 -15.50 2.73 36.41
C ILE A 75 -15.78 1.93 37.65
N PHE A 76 -15.20 0.75 37.74
CA PHE A 76 -15.15 -0.04 38.98
C PHE A 76 -13.74 0.12 39.54
N GLU A 77 -13.64 0.43 40.85
CA GLU A 77 -12.37 0.56 41.56
C GLU A 77 -12.49 -0.15 42.92
N GLU A 78 -11.49 -0.94 43.25
CA GLU A 78 -11.27 -1.50 44.58
C GLU A 78 -9.96 -0.95 45.11
N ARG A 79 -10.01 -0.28 46.27
CA ARG A 79 -8.84 0.37 46.88
C ARG A 79 -8.68 -0.06 48.33
N TYR A 80 -7.48 -0.51 48.70
CA TYR A 80 -7.12 -0.73 50.09
C TYR A 80 -6.33 0.48 50.62
N LEU A 81 -6.76 0.99 51.74
CA LEU A 81 -6.11 2.05 52.52
C LEU A 81 -5.83 1.58 53.92
N ARG A 82 -4.63 1.78 54.42
CA ARG A 82 -4.27 1.70 55.84
C ARG A 82 -3.62 3.02 56.23
N THR A 83 -4.19 3.68 57.26
CA THR A 83 -3.77 5.01 57.63
C THR A 83 -3.82 5.25 59.14
N VAL A 84 -2.91 6.09 59.65
CA VAL A 84 -2.91 6.70 60.97
C VAL A 84 -3.12 8.22 60.88
N ASN A 85 -3.37 8.75 59.67
CA ASN A 85 -3.65 10.17 59.50
C ASN A 85 -4.99 10.49 60.22
N PRO A 86 -5.02 11.45 61.15
CA PRO A 86 -6.20 11.71 61.99
C PRO A 86 -7.48 11.97 61.19
N GLY A 87 -7.39 12.86 60.16
CA GLY A 87 -8.56 13.18 59.35
C GLY A 87 -9.05 11.99 58.51
N TYR A 88 -8.12 11.27 57.85
CA TYR A 88 -8.48 10.09 57.05
C TYR A 88 -9.01 8.93 57.95
N ALA A 89 -8.40 8.69 59.11
CA ALA A 89 -8.82 7.63 60.01
C ALA A 89 -10.27 7.87 60.52
N PHE A 90 -10.58 9.12 60.94
CA PHE A 90 -11.92 9.48 61.34
C PHE A 90 -12.95 9.34 60.22
N MET A 91 -12.67 9.93 59.05
CA MET A 91 -13.57 9.85 57.90
C MET A 91 -13.77 8.41 57.42
N THR A 92 -12.72 7.59 57.42
CA THR A 92 -12.83 6.17 57.07
C THR A 92 -13.74 5.42 58.01
N LYS A 93 -13.67 5.63 59.33
CA LYS A 93 -14.60 5.02 60.30
C LYS A 93 -16.03 5.49 60.06
N LEU A 94 -16.23 6.76 59.71
CA LEU A 94 -17.53 7.33 59.40
C LEU A 94 -18.13 6.69 58.11
N ASP A 95 -17.31 6.56 57.04
CA ASP A 95 -17.71 5.91 55.79
C ASP A 95 -18.03 4.42 55.99
N GLN A 96 -17.36 3.76 56.96
CA GLN A 96 -17.65 2.39 57.40
C GLN A 96 -18.87 2.30 58.31
N GLN A 97 -19.53 3.41 58.66
CA GLN A 97 -20.70 3.51 59.54
C GLN A 97 -20.47 2.91 60.94
N ARG A 98 -19.24 3.00 61.46
CA ARG A 98 -18.84 2.41 62.75
C ARG A 98 -18.23 3.43 63.74
N ILE A 99 -18.59 4.70 63.59
CA ILE A 99 -18.22 5.75 64.52
C ILE A 99 -18.96 5.52 65.82
N GLU A 100 -18.21 5.59 66.93
CA GLU A 100 -18.70 5.49 68.30
C GLU A 100 -18.41 6.78 69.13
N GLN A 101 -19.04 6.93 70.28
CA GLN A 101 -18.86 8.13 71.14
C GLN A 101 -17.39 8.31 71.57
N GLN A 102 -16.65 7.23 71.77
CA GLN A 102 -15.22 7.26 72.11
C GLN A 102 -14.30 7.82 70.98
N ASP A 103 -14.75 7.75 69.75
CA ASP A 103 -14.00 8.29 68.62
C ASP A 103 -13.97 9.82 68.60
N PHE A 104 -14.84 10.50 69.38
CA PHE A 104 -14.81 11.95 69.51
C PHE A 104 -13.88 12.43 70.65
N ASN A 105 -13.12 11.55 71.30
CA ASN A 105 -12.12 11.94 72.28
C ASN A 105 -10.95 12.63 71.57
N PRO A 106 -10.51 13.83 72.06
CA PRO A 106 -9.41 14.56 71.46
C PRO A 106 -8.11 13.75 71.35
N LEU A 107 -7.80 12.84 72.26
CA LEU A 107 -6.62 11.98 72.21
C LEU A 107 -6.73 10.97 71.06
N THR A 108 -7.86 10.31 70.93
CA THR A 108 -8.12 9.34 69.84
C THR A 108 -8.17 10.03 68.49
N LEU A 109 -8.77 11.24 68.43
CA LEU A 109 -8.80 12.03 67.18
C LEU A 109 -7.42 12.46 66.71
N ASN A 110 -6.52 12.89 67.63
CA ASN A 110 -5.18 13.35 67.29
C ASN A 110 -4.17 12.21 67.07
N HIS A 111 -4.40 11.05 67.72
CA HIS A 111 -3.51 9.90 67.70
C HIS A 111 -4.32 8.61 67.43
N PRO A 112 -4.94 8.46 66.26
CA PRO A 112 -5.74 7.29 65.97
C PRO A 112 -4.91 6.03 65.80
N ASP A 113 -5.47 4.89 66.21
CA ASP A 113 -4.97 3.59 65.83
C ASP A 113 -5.04 3.40 64.29
N PRO A 114 -4.17 2.56 63.71
CA PRO A 114 -4.22 2.28 62.29
C PRO A 114 -5.60 1.79 61.83
N VAL A 115 -6.21 2.52 60.90
CA VAL A 115 -7.51 2.15 60.30
C VAL A 115 -7.29 1.53 58.95
N ASN A 116 -7.89 0.36 58.73
CA ASN A 116 -7.93 -0.31 57.41
C ASN A 116 -9.24 0.03 56.70
N ASN A 117 -9.20 0.13 55.38
CA ASN A 117 -10.38 0.27 54.55
C ASN A 117 -10.21 -0.42 53.20
N PHE A 118 -11.10 -1.33 52.88
CA PHE A 118 -11.35 -1.79 51.53
C PHE A 118 -12.50 -0.96 50.99
N GLN A 119 -12.23 -0.15 49.99
CA GLN A 119 -13.22 0.71 49.35
C GLN A 119 -13.54 0.20 47.97
N THR A 120 -14.73 -0.32 47.78
CA THR A 120 -15.29 -0.68 46.48
C THR A 120 -16.11 0.48 45.95
N SER A 121 -15.81 0.94 44.75
CA SER A 121 -16.50 2.06 44.10
C SER A 121 -16.98 1.68 42.71
N LEU A 122 -18.25 1.96 42.43
CA LEU A 122 -18.82 1.93 41.07
C LEU A 122 -19.23 3.36 40.72
N ALA A 123 -18.50 3.95 39.75
CA ALA A 123 -18.75 5.32 39.31
C ALA A 123 -19.19 5.36 37.84
N ILE A 124 -20.08 6.28 37.54
CA ILE A 124 -20.48 6.63 36.18
C ILE A 124 -20.21 8.12 35.95
N GLU A 125 -19.63 8.46 34.82
CA GLU A 125 -19.42 9.84 34.41
C GLU A 125 -19.93 10.01 32.99
N GLN A 126 -20.77 11.02 32.75
CA GLN A 126 -21.33 11.35 31.44
C GLN A 126 -21.03 12.80 31.09
N PRO A 127 -20.24 13.05 30.02
CA PRO A 127 -20.14 14.38 29.42
C PRO A 127 -21.50 14.80 28.85
N ILE A 128 -22.02 15.95 29.29
CA ILE A 128 -23.26 16.54 28.76
C ILE A 128 -22.94 17.53 27.66
N PHE A 129 -21.87 18.33 27.86
CA PHE A 129 -21.38 19.24 26.85
C PHE A 129 -19.85 19.28 26.84
N THR A 130 -19.28 18.93 25.68
CA THR A 130 -17.86 19.06 25.41
C THR A 130 -17.65 19.51 23.96
N ARG A 131 -17.31 20.80 23.75
CA ARG A 131 -17.00 21.34 22.42
C ARG A 131 -15.84 20.57 21.77
N LYS A 132 -14.83 20.22 22.58
CA LYS A 132 -13.66 19.43 22.11
C LYS A 132 -14.07 18.06 21.59
N GLY A 133 -14.94 17.35 22.33
CA GLY A 133 -15.42 16.02 21.92
C GLY A 133 -16.24 16.09 20.60
N LEU A 134 -17.13 17.07 20.48
CA LEU A 134 -17.96 17.24 19.29
C LEU A 134 -17.13 17.55 18.05
N VAL A 135 -16.17 18.47 18.14
CA VAL A 135 -15.28 18.82 17.02
C VAL A 135 -14.35 17.66 16.72
N GLY A 136 -13.80 16.99 17.74
CA GLY A 136 -12.95 15.80 17.58
C GLY A 136 -13.65 14.68 16.82
N LEU A 137 -14.93 14.41 17.12
CA LEU A 137 -15.74 13.44 16.37
C LEU A 137 -15.92 13.84 14.88
N GLN A 138 -16.16 15.14 14.61
CA GLN A 138 -16.26 15.61 13.22
C GLN A 138 -14.95 15.47 12.45
N MET A 139 -13.81 15.75 13.11
CA MET A 139 -12.48 15.59 12.50
C MET A 139 -12.16 14.12 12.25
N SER A 140 -12.49 13.23 13.19
CA SER A 140 -12.27 11.78 13.02
C SER A 140 -13.13 11.20 11.89
N LYS A 141 -14.37 11.67 11.70
CA LYS A 141 -15.19 11.31 10.53
C LYS A 141 -14.54 11.78 9.22
N GLY A 142 -14.03 13.01 9.20
CA GLY A 142 -13.28 13.52 8.05
C GLY A 142 -12.06 12.67 7.74
N GLU A 143 -11.25 12.33 8.76
CA GLU A 143 -10.07 11.47 8.58
C GLU A 143 -10.44 10.10 8.01
N SER A 144 -11.51 9.47 8.51
CA SER A 144 -12.01 8.20 7.96
C SER A 144 -12.43 8.33 6.50
N SER A 145 -13.09 9.45 6.11
CA SER A 145 -13.47 9.71 4.72
C SER A 145 -12.25 9.95 3.82
N ALA A 146 -11.23 10.68 4.32
CA ALA A 146 -9.98 10.88 3.58
C ALA A 146 -9.26 9.57 3.32
N LYS A 147 -9.16 8.70 4.35
CA LYS A 147 -8.56 7.35 4.21
C LYS A 147 -9.30 6.46 3.21
N GLN A 148 -10.63 6.60 3.10
CA GLN A 148 -11.41 5.90 2.09
C GLN A 148 -11.07 6.38 0.67
N GLU A 149 -10.94 7.69 0.44
CA GLU A 149 -10.53 8.24 -0.86
C GLU A 149 -9.07 7.83 -1.21
N GLU A 150 -8.17 7.81 -0.23
CA GLU A 150 -6.80 7.29 -0.41
C GLU A 150 -6.79 5.81 -0.81
N LEU A 151 -7.65 4.98 -0.21
CA LEU A 151 -7.82 3.58 -0.58
C LEU A 151 -8.27 3.45 -2.04
N LEU A 152 -9.26 4.22 -2.47
CA LEU A 152 -9.73 4.21 -3.86
C LEU A 152 -8.63 4.67 -4.82
N ARG A 153 -7.83 5.68 -4.44
CA ARG A 153 -6.66 6.10 -5.24
C ARG A 153 -5.61 4.99 -5.33
N LYS A 154 -5.40 4.23 -4.25
CA LYS A 154 -4.49 3.07 -4.25
C LYS A 154 -4.97 1.97 -5.20
N GLN A 155 -6.29 1.73 -5.28
CA GLN A 155 -6.85 0.80 -6.27
C GLN A 155 -6.57 1.25 -7.71
N GLU A 156 -6.75 2.54 -8.01
CA GLU A 156 -6.38 3.12 -9.31
C GLU A 156 -4.89 2.93 -9.62
N GLN A 157 -4.03 3.12 -8.61
CA GLN A 157 -2.58 2.92 -8.73
C GLN A 157 -2.24 1.46 -9.03
N ILE A 158 -2.85 0.50 -8.34
CA ILE A 158 -2.63 -0.93 -8.59
C ILE A 158 -3.11 -1.31 -9.98
N ALA A 159 -4.28 -0.87 -10.42
CA ALA A 159 -4.76 -1.10 -11.78
C ALA A 159 -3.79 -0.54 -12.84
N TYR A 160 -3.24 0.65 -12.62
CA TYR A 160 -2.20 1.25 -13.46
C TYR A 160 -0.94 0.38 -13.50
N GLN A 161 -0.45 -0.08 -12.35
CA GLN A 161 0.73 -0.93 -12.27
C GLN A 161 0.54 -2.28 -12.98
N VAL A 162 -0.67 -2.88 -12.88
CA VAL A 162 -1.00 -4.11 -13.63
C VAL A 162 -1.00 -3.84 -15.14
N ALA A 163 -1.60 -2.73 -15.59
CA ALA A 163 -1.59 -2.36 -17.00
C ALA A 163 -0.15 -2.14 -17.51
N GLN A 164 0.68 -1.50 -16.71
CA GLN A 164 2.11 -1.31 -16.99
C GLN A 164 2.86 -2.65 -17.11
N ALA A 165 2.67 -3.54 -16.15
CA ALA A 165 3.31 -4.85 -16.13
C ALA A 165 2.84 -5.72 -17.32
N ALA A 166 1.55 -5.65 -17.67
CA ALA A 166 0.96 -6.34 -18.81
C ALA A 166 1.56 -5.86 -20.15
N LEU A 167 1.66 -4.54 -20.36
CA LEU A 167 2.28 -3.97 -21.54
C LEU A 167 3.78 -4.30 -21.64
N THR A 168 4.47 -4.28 -20.49
CA THR A 168 5.88 -4.70 -20.42
C THR A 168 6.03 -6.15 -20.79
N LEU A 169 5.19 -7.05 -20.24
CA LEU A 169 5.21 -8.47 -20.58
C LEU A 169 4.95 -8.69 -22.09
N GLN A 170 3.97 -7.99 -22.65
CA GLN A 170 3.67 -8.06 -24.08
C GLN A 170 4.86 -7.61 -24.95
N THR A 171 5.51 -6.51 -24.57
CA THR A 171 6.68 -5.97 -25.29
C THR A 171 7.87 -6.94 -25.24
N VAL A 172 8.19 -7.51 -24.06
CA VAL A 172 9.31 -8.46 -23.95
C VAL A 172 9.01 -9.80 -24.63
N LYS A 173 7.74 -10.26 -24.66
CA LYS A 173 7.33 -11.44 -25.45
C LYS A 173 7.51 -11.20 -26.95
N SER A 174 7.10 -10.04 -27.46
CA SER A 174 7.29 -9.67 -28.86
C SER A 174 8.78 -9.58 -29.22
N SER A 175 9.59 -9.01 -28.32
CA SER A 175 11.05 -8.95 -28.48
C SER A 175 11.67 -10.36 -28.48
N PHE A 176 11.24 -11.25 -27.59
CA PHE A 176 11.72 -12.64 -27.56
C PHE A 176 11.39 -13.37 -28.87
N GLY A 177 10.16 -13.28 -29.38
CA GLY A 177 9.79 -13.86 -30.67
C GLY A 177 10.59 -13.29 -31.86
N ALA A 178 11.00 -12.02 -31.80
CA ALA A 178 11.91 -11.44 -32.80
C ALA A 178 13.32 -12.05 -32.70
N THR A 179 13.84 -12.30 -31.52
CA THR A 179 15.15 -12.96 -31.34
C THR A 179 15.14 -14.43 -31.79
N GLU A 180 14.04 -15.16 -31.61
CA GLU A 180 13.91 -16.53 -32.16
C GLU A 180 13.98 -16.54 -33.68
N LYS A 181 13.30 -15.58 -34.35
CA LYS A 181 13.41 -15.41 -35.81
C LYS A 181 14.82 -15.05 -36.22
N ALA A 182 15.51 -14.18 -35.48
CA ALA A 182 16.89 -13.80 -35.76
C ALA A 182 17.85 -15.01 -35.64
N VAL A 183 17.68 -15.88 -34.67
CA VAL A 183 18.46 -17.14 -34.59
C VAL A 183 18.20 -18.05 -35.78
N ALA A 184 16.92 -18.24 -36.14
CA ALA A 184 16.59 -19.08 -37.31
C ALA A 184 17.21 -18.53 -38.61
N GLU A 185 17.20 -17.21 -38.82
CA GLU A 185 17.83 -16.54 -39.95
C GLU A 185 19.36 -16.69 -39.92
N ALA A 186 20.00 -16.58 -38.73
CA ALA A 186 21.45 -16.76 -38.58
C ALA A 186 21.91 -18.20 -38.85
N VAL A 187 21.12 -19.20 -38.42
CA VAL A 187 21.35 -20.62 -38.76
C VAL A 187 21.36 -20.84 -40.29
N GLU A 188 20.37 -20.24 -40.96
CA GLU A 188 20.28 -20.37 -42.43
C GLU A 188 21.46 -19.64 -43.16
N HIS A 189 21.89 -18.50 -42.65
CA HIS A 189 23.06 -17.80 -43.17
C HIS A 189 24.34 -18.63 -42.99
N LEU A 190 24.53 -19.28 -41.84
CA LEU A 190 25.67 -20.19 -41.63
C LEU A 190 25.62 -21.39 -42.59
N ARG A 191 24.46 -22.04 -42.72
CA ARG A 191 24.27 -23.16 -43.68
C ARG A 191 24.61 -22.76 -45.11
N ILE A 192 24.14 -21.60 -45.55
CA ILE A 192 24.43 -21.10 -46.91
C ILE A 192 25.95 -20.83 -47.09
N ALA A 193 26.60 -20.22 -46.09
CA ALA A 193 28.04 -19.94 -46.13
C ALA A 193 28.86 -21.24 -46.21
N GLU A 194 28.52 -22.25 -45.43
CA GLU A 194 29.15 -23.59 -45.42
C GLU A 194 28.98 -24.29 -46.78
N VAL A 195 27.78 -24.32 -47.34
CA VAL A 195 27.50 -24.92 -48.67
C VAL A 195 28.32 -24.23 -49.78
N ARG A 196 28.39 -22.88 -49.76
CA ARG A 196 29.18 -22.13 -50.76
C ARG A 196 30.67 -22.38 -50.62
N TYR A 197 31.19 -22.44 -49.40
CA TYR A 197 32.59 -22.78 -49.14
C TYR A 197 32.91 -24.21 -49.65
N GLY A 198 32.09 -25.20 -49.30
CA GLY A 198 32.27 -26.59 -49.75
C GLY A 198 32.22 -26.79 -51.26
N LYS A 199 31.53 -25.87 -51.98
CA LYS A 199 31.49 -25.85 -53.46
C LYS A 199 32.60 -24.97 -54.08
N GLY A 200 33.53 -24.41 -53.29
CA GLY A 200 34.57 -23.50 -53.77
C GLY A 200 34.09 -22.13 -54.23
N MET A 201 32.82 -21.75 -53.92
CA MET A 201 32.20 -20.48 -54.32
C MET A 201 32.20 -19.46 -53.19
N GLY A 202 32.75 -19.75 -52.02
CA GLY A 202 32.80 -18.91 -50.80
C GLY A 202 34.14 -18.97 -50.10
N GLN A 203 34.41 -18.02 -49.21
CA GLN A 203 35.61 -17.97 -48.39
C GLN A 203 35.35 -18.64 -47.04
N TYR A 204 36.34 -19.30 -46.44
CA TYR A 204 36.25 -19.85 -45.09
C TYR A 204 35.98 -18.75 -44.03
N ALA A 205 36.53 -17.56 -44.27
CA ALA A 205 36.23 -16.40 -43.42
C ALA A 205 34.73 -16.06 -43.32
N ASP A 206 33.93 -16.34 -44.35
CA ASP A 206 32.49 -16.11 -44.36
C ASP A 206 31.76 -17.11 -43.47
N THR A 207 32.19 -18.38 -43.39
CA THR A 207 31.63 -19.37 -42.45
C THR A 207 31.91 -18.98 -41.02
N LEU A 208 33.11 -18.48 -40.71
CA LEU A 208 33.45 -18.01 -39.35
C LEU A 208 32.65 -16.77 -38.96
N ARG A 209 32.44 -15.82 -39.89
CA ARG A 209 31.57 -14.64 -39.63
C ARG A 209 30.12 -15.03 -39.39
N ALA A 210 29.58 -15.95 -40.19
CA ALA A 210 28.22 -16.46 -39.98
C ALA A 210 28.07 -17.21 -38.64
N ALA A 211 29.06 -18.01 -38.24
CA ALA A 211 29.08 -18.69 -36.95
C ALA A 211 29.12 -17.70 -35.77
N THR A 212 29.94 -16.62 -35.90
CA THR A 212 29.96 -15.55 -34.89
C THR A 212 28.59 -14.86 -34.79
N SER A 213 27.98 -14.52 -35.93
CA SER A 213 26.65 -13.90 -35.98
C SER A 213 25.56 -14.78 -35.35
N LEU A 214 25.62 -16.13 -35.53
CA LEU A 214 24.75 -17.07 -34.90
C LEU A 214 24.92 -17.04 -33.36
N SER A 215 26.17 -17.11 -32.88
CA SER A 215 26.46 -17.07 -31.46
C SER A 215 25.94 -15.76 -30.80
N GLU A 216 26.05 -14.61 -31.48
CA GLU A 216 25.50 -13.34 -31.02
C GLU A 216 23.95 -13.37 -31.00
N ALA A 217 23.30 -13.96 -31.99
CA ALA A 217 21.85 -14.11 -32.01
C ALA A 217 21.35 -15.01 -30.86
N GLU A 218 22.05 -16.12 -30.60
CA GLU A 218 21.73 -17.01 -29.46
C GLU A 218 21.89 -16.31 -28.11
N GLN A 219 22.96 -15.52 -27.91
CA GLN A 219 23.14 -14.72 -26.70
C GLN A 219 21.98 -13.74 -26.49
N ARG A 220 21.53 -13.04 -27.56
CA ARG A 220 20.39 -12.13 -27.53
C ARG A 220 19.10 -12.89 -27.17
N ARG A 221 18.88 -14.09 -27.71
CA ARG A 221 17.72 -14.93 -27.39
C ARG A 221 17.70 -15.33 -25.91
N VAL A 222 18.82 -15.79 -25.35
CA VAL A 222 18.93 -16.14 -23.92
C VAL A 222 18.61 -14.96 -23.01
N SER A 223 19.12 -13.77 -23.38
CA SER A 223 18.82 -12.53 -22.62
C SER A 223 17.34 -12.14 -22.70
N ALA A 224 16.72 -12.27 -23.88
CA ALA A 224 15.31 -11.97 -24.07
C ALA A 224 14.42 -12.98 -23.32
N GLU A 225 14.76 -14.27 -23.32
CA GLU A 225 14.07 -15.31 -22.54
C GLU A 225 14.07 -15.00 -21.04
N LYS A 226 15.25 -14.62 -20.50
CA LYS A 226 15.37 -14.17 -19.11
C LYS A 226 14.41 -12.99 -18.84
N ASN A 227 14.34 -12.01 -19.74
CA ASN A 227 13.47 -10.85 -19.54
C ASN A 227 11.97 -11.21 -19.51
N VAL A 228 11.54 -12.18 -20.35
CA VAL A 228 10.17 -12.71 -20.31
C VAL A 228 9.89 -13.37 -18.94
N ARG A 229 10.80 -14.23 -18.46
CA ARG A 229 10.65 -14.89 -17.14
C ARG A 229 10.58 -13.87 -16.01
N MET A 230 11.42 -12.83 -16.06
CA MET A 230 11.40 -11.75 -15.06
C MET A 230 10.09 -10.95 -15.10
N ALA A 231 9.56 -10.65 -16.29
CA ALA A 231 8.29 -9.93 -16.43
C ALA A 231 7.10 -10.76 -15.90
N LYS A 232 7.04 -12.07 -16.20
CA LYS A 232 6.04 -13.01 -15.67
C LYS A 232 6.10 -13.08 -14.15
N ARG A 233 7.31 -13.18 -13.57
CA ARG A 233 7.49 -13.22 -12.11
C ARG A 233 7.14 -11.88 -11.46
N GLY A 234 7.50 -10.77 -12.08
CA GLY A 234 7.15 -9.42 -11.62
C GLY A 234 5.65 -9.18 -11.60
N LEU A 235 4.94 -9.67 -12.63
CA LEU A 235 3.48 -9.62 -12.66
C LEU A 235 2.90 -10.46 -11.51
N GLY A 236 3.37 -11.71 -11.29
CA GLY A 236 2.93 -12.55 -10.17
C GLY A 236 3.09 -11.86 -8.82
N LEU A 237 4.25 -11.24 -8.57
CA LEU A 237 4.49 -10.47 -7.35
C LEU A 237 3.47 -9.33 -7.17
N LEU A 238 3.19 -8.57 -8.23
CA LEU A 238 2.22 -7.47 -8.20
C LEU A 238 0.80 -7.97 -7.90
N LEU A 239 0.44 -9.15 -8.43
CA LEU A 239 -0.85 -9.80 -8.17
C LEU A 239 -0.93 -10.42 -6.75
N GLY A 240 0.16 -10.47 -6.00
CA GLY A 240 0.23 -11.16 -4.71
C GLY A 240 0.13 -12.67 -4.86
N MET A 241 0.60 -13.23 -6.00
CA MET A 241 0.62 -14.65 -6.32
C MET A 241 2.05 -15.20 -6.28
N GLU A 242 2.17 -16.45 -5.88
CA GLU A 242 3.42 -17.19 -6.02
C GLU A 242 3.50 -17.79 -7.43
N GLY A 243 4.71 -17.83 -8.01
CA GLY A 243 4.93 -18.39 -9.35
C GLY A 243 5.01 -17.34 -10.46
N ASN A 244 4.95 -17.82 -11.69
CA ASN A 244 4.96 -17.02 -12.90
C ASN A 244 3.52 -16.80 -13.38
N VAL A 245 3.21 -15.58 -13.79
CA VAL A 245 1.90 -15.28 -14.38
C VAL A 245 2.09 -14.87 -15.83
N ASP A 246 1.35 -15.51 -16.71
CA ASP A 246 1.23 -15.15 -18.11
C ASP A 246 -0.16 -14.56 -18.42
N LEU A 247 -0.25 -13.78 -19.49
CA LEU A 247 -1.51 -13.22 -19.98
C LEU A 247 -1.89 -13.86 -21.30
N ASN A 248 -3.19 -14.27 -21.39
CA ASN A 248 -3.78 -14.91 -22.57
C ASN A 248 -4.14 -13.89 -23.65
N ASP A 249 -4.46 -12.67 -23.23
CA ASP A 249 -4.97 -11.60 -24.06
C ASP A 249 -4.07 -10.35 -24.04
N ALA A 250 -4.29 -9.48 -25.03
CA ALA A 250 -3.62 -8.20 -25.07
C ALA A 250 -4.27 -7.22 -24.07
N THR A 251 -3.45 -6.32 -23.54
CA THR A 251 -3.95 -5.17 -22.79
C THR A 251 -4.93 -4.38 -23.67
N PRO A 252 -6.12 -4.00 -23.15
CA PRO A 252 -7.11 -3.26 -23.93
C PRO A 252 -6.53 -1.92 -24.41
N GLU A 253 -6.91 -1.50 -25.61
CA GLU A 253 -6.61 -0.18 -26.10
C GLU A 253 -7.48 0.85 -25.40
N LEU A 254 -6.86 1.86 -24.83
CA LEU A 254 -7.56 2.94 -24.17
C LEU A 254 -7.89 4.07 -25.16
N PRO A 255 -9.06 4.71 -25.02
CA PRO A 255 -9.42 5.84 -25.87
C PRO A 255 -8.50 7.04 -25.55
N LEU A 256 -8.10 7.77 -26.58
CA LEU A 256 -7.42 9.04 -26.43
C LEU A 256 -8.46 10.15 -26.56
N LEU A 257 -8.63 10.92 -25.47
CA LEU A 257 -9.50 12.07 -25.38
C LEU A 257 -8.72 13.37 -25.67
N ASP A 258 -9.43 14.49 -25.73
CA ASP A 258 -8.78 15.79 -25.78
C ASP A 258 -8.21 16.18 -24.40
N MET A 259 -7.28 17.11 -24.37
CA MET A 259 -6.61 17.54 -23.13
C MET A 259 -7.60 18.11 -22.10
N ALA A 260 -8.59 18.88 -22.56
CA ALA A 260 -9.57 19.52 -21.67
C ALA A 260 -10.44 18.49 -20.93
N ALA A 261 -10.73 17.33 -21.57
CA ALA A 261 -11.47 16.24 -20.92
C ALA A 261 -10.65 15.61 -19.78
N TYR A 262 -9.33 15.45 -19.96
CA TYR A 262 -8.45 14.93 -18.92
C TYR A 262 -8.28 15.90 -17.75
N GLU A 263 -8.12 17.21 -18.03
CA GLU A 263 -8.04 18.27 -17.01
C GLU A 263 -9.32 18.31 -16.15
N LYS A 264 -10.49 18.28 -16.81
CA LYS A 264 -11.77 18.24 -16.12
C LYS A 264 -11.95 16.98 -15.26
N ALA A 265 -11.55 15.82 -15.76
CA ALA A 265 -11.61 14.58 -15.00
C ALA A 265 -10.71 14.64 -13.75
N ALA A 266 -9.56 15.28 -13.84
CA ALA A 266 -8.62 15.40 -12.74
C ALA A 266 -9.13 16.22 -11.56
N GLU A 267 -10.11 17.11 -11.75
CA GLU A 267 -10.74 17.84 -10.64
C GLU A 267 -11.42 16.90 -9.63
N THR A 268 -11.84 15.72 -10.07
CA THR A 268 -12.53 14.72 -9.25
C THR A 268 -11.65 13.57 -8.79
N ARG A 269 -10.32 13.67 -8.97
CA ARG A 269 -9.36 12.64 -8.53
C ARG A 269 -9.49 12.35 -7.05
N ARG A 270 -9.29 11.08 -6.69
CA ARG A 270 -9.43 10.59 -5.32
C ARG A 270 -8.44 11.23 -4.35
N ASP A 271 -7.20 11.45 -4.77
CA ASP A 271 -6.19 12.13 -3.97
C ASP A 271 -6.52 13.63 -3.76
N VAL A 272 -7.09 14.31 -4.75
CA VAL A 272 -7.58 15.68 -4.58
C VAL A 272 -8.70 15.74 -3.54
N LYS A 273 -9.68 14.83 -3.60
CA LYS A 273 -10.75 14.73 -2.61
C LYS A 273 -10.24 14.47 -1.20
N SER A 274 -9.27 13.54 -1.06
CA SER A 274 -8.63 13.28 0.24
C SER A 274 -7.98 14.55 0.78
N TRP A 275 -7.20 15.26 -0.03
CA TRP A 275 -6.56 16.51 0.39
C TRP A 275 -7.54 17.67 0.67
N GLU A 276 -8.68 17.75 -0.02
CA GLU A 276 -9.77 18.68 0.31
C GLU A 276 -10.33 18.39 1.70
N ILE A 277 -10.53 17.11 2.05
CA ILE A 277 -10.97 16.71 3.38
C ILE A 277 -9.91 17.04 4.44
N HIS A 278 -8.62 16.80 4.17
CA HIS A 278 -7.55 17.17 5.09
C HIS A 278 -7.47 18.68 5.31
N SER A 279 -7.62 19.48 4.26
CA SER A 279 -7.68 20.94 4.37
C SER A 279 -8.90 21.39 5.20
N ASP A 280 -10.08 20.77 5.02
CA ASP A 280 -11.25 21.01 5.85
C ASP A 280 -11.05 20.61 7.31
N ASN A 281 -10.39 19.47 7.56
CA ASN A 281 -10.02 19.06 8.91
C ASN A 281 -9.03 20.02 9.57
N ALA A 282 -8.08 20.59 8.82
CA ALA A 282 -7.19 21.63 9.32
C ALA A 282 -7.97 22.91 9.72
N LYS A 283 -9.02 23.29 8.95
CA LYS A 283 -9.95 24.37 9.34
C LYS A 283 -10.76 24.02 10.59
N LYS A 284 -11.21 22.77 10.74
CA LYS A 284 -11.88 22.29 11.97
C LYS A 284 -10.95 22.30 13.18
N ASN A 285 -9.63 22.12 12.98
CA ASN A 285 -8.65 22.23 14.06
C ASN A 285 -8.62 23.63 14.69
N ILE A 286 -8.96 24.69 13.95
CA ILE A 286 -9.17 26.03 14.53
C ILE A 286 -10.33 25.99 15.54
N LYS A 287 -11.46 25.34 15.18
CA LYS A 287 -12.61 25.15 16.08
C LYS A 287 -12.29 24.28 17.28
N LEU A 288 -11.34 23.32 17.13
CA LEU A 288 -10.84 22.51 18.21
C LEU A 288 -10.00 23.34 19.20
N ALA A 289 -9.11 24.20 18.71
CA ALA A 289 -8.38 25.15 19.53
C ALA A 289 -9.32 26.15 20.22
N GLU A 290 -10.35 26.61 19.52
CA GLU A 290 -11.41 27.47 20.11
C GLU A 290 -12.26 26.75 21.15
N ALA A 291 -12.22 25.42 21.25
CA ALA A 291 -12.98 24.68 22.25
C ALA A 291 -12.60 25.04 23.70
N GLY A 292 -11.37 25.52 23.93
CA GLY A 292 -10.92 26.03 25.23
C GLY A 292 -11.67 27.27 25.72
N TYR A 293 -12.37 28.00 24.84
CA TYR A 293 -13.23 29.14 25.24
C TYR A 293 -14.61 28.71 25.75
N PHE A 294 -14.95 27.42 25.67
CA PHE A 294 -16.24 26.89 26.09
C PHE A 294 -16.12 26.09 27.38
N PRO A 295 -17.15 26.08 28.22
CA PRO A 295 -17.17 25.23 29.41
C PRO A 295 -17.25 23.75 29.03
N TYR A 296 -16.77 22.90 29.92
CA TYR A 296 -17.08 21.48 29.96
C TYR A 296 -18.17 21.27 31.01
N ILE A 297 -19.24 20.56 30.63
CA ILE A 297 -20.35 20.21 31.52
C ILE A 297 -20.44 18.70 31.60
N GLY A 298 -20.45 18.17 32.81
CA GLY A 298 -20.59 16.74 33.04
C GLY A 298 -21.53 16.46 34.23
N VAL A 299 -22.07 15.25 34.22
CA VAL A 299 -22.76 14.68 35.36
C VAL A 299 -22.09 13.36 35.74
N GLY A 300 -22.08 13.05 37.01
CA GLY A 300 -21.52 11.80 37.50
C GLY A 300 -22.33 11.27 38.69
N GLY A 301 -22.18 10.00 38.94
CA GLY A 301 -22.69 9.34 40.13
C GLY A 301 -21.69 8.29 40.58
N ALA A 302 -21.60 8.08 41.89
CA ALA A 302 -20.80 7.01 42.46
C ALA A 302 -21.56 6.32 43.55
N TYR A 303 -21.45 5.02 43.61
CA TYR A 303 -21.85 4.19 44.75
C TYR A 303 -20.58 3.60 45.35
N GLN A 304 -20.40 3.75 46.66
CA GLN A 304 -19.21 3.32 47.38
C GLN A 304 -19.62 2.41 48.55
N MET A 305 -18.87 1.35 48.73
CA MET A 305 -18.92 0.44 49.88
C MET A 305 -17.57 0.48 50.59
N ASN A 306 -17.58 0.48 51.89
CA ASN A 306 -16.39 0.52 52.73
C ASN A 306 -16.42 -0.60 53.77
N ASP A 307 -15.31 -1.34 53.90
CA ASP A 307 -15.20 -2.45 54.85
C ASP A 307 -13.78 -2.49 55.45
N PRO A 308 -13.64 -2.62 56.80
CA PRO A 308 -12.32 -2.67 57.42
C PRO A 308 -11.56 -3.98 57.21
N ASN A 309 -12.25 -5.09 56.85
CA ASN A 309 -11.74 -6.43 56.99
C ASN A 309 -11.56 -7.16 55.65
N ARG A 310 -12.37 -6.87 54.63
CA ARG A 310 -12.39 -7.65 53.39
C ARG A 310 -12.70 -6.81 52.16
N PRO A 311 -12.09 -7.16 51.02
CA PRO A 311 -12.47 -6.62 49.71
C PRO A 311 -13.95 -6.92 49.42
N LEU A 312 -14.59 -6.05 48.64
CA LEU A 312 -16.00 -6.12 48.25
C LEU A 312 -16.95 -6.23 49.44
N GLY A 313 -16.49 -5.91 50.66
CA GLY A 313 -17.32 -5.85 51.84
C GLY A 313 -18.14 -4.56 51.88
N SER A 314 -19.22 -4.58 52.69
CA SER A 314 -20.18 -3.48 52.79
C SER A 314 -20.60 -3.24 54.24
N GLU A 315 -19.63 -2.92 55.11
CA GLU A 315 -19.93 -2.48 56.45
C GLU A 315 -20.69 -1.17 56.41
N GLY A 316 -20.22 -0.22 55.59
CA GLY A 316 -20.90 1.03 55.28
C GLY A 316 -21.02 1.26 53.77
N SER A 317 -22.09 1.93 53.38
CA SER A 317 -22.28 2.31 51.98
C SER A 317 -22.81 3.73 51.82
N ASN A 318 -22.45 4.38 50.76
CA ASN A 318 -22.93 5.71 50.41
C ASN A 318 -23.06 5.88 48.89
N TRP A 319 -23.79 6.87 48.48
CA TRP A 319 -23.87 7.28 47.07
C TRP A 319 -23.81 8.78 46.94
N GLN A 320 -23.32 9.24 45.80
CA GLN A 320 -23.33 10.65 45.46
C GLN A 320 -23.68 10.85 43.96
N VAL A 321 -24.37 11.94 43.68
CA VAL A 321 -24.60 12.44 42.34
C VAL A 321 -24.01 13.83 42.24
N THR A 322 -23.23 14.07 41.20
CA THR A 322 -22.54 15.35 40.98
C THR A 322 -22.84 15.87 39.60
N ALA A 323 -23.27 17.11 39.48
CA ALA A 323 -23.27 17.86 38.25
C ALA A 323 -22.20 18.96 38.35
N PHE A 324 -21.37 19.09 37.34
CA PHE A 324 -20.30 20.06 37.41
C PHE A 324 -20.13 20.80 36.08
N LEU A 325 -19.72 22.06 36.19
CA LEU A 325 -19.31 22.92 35.09
C LEU A 325 -17.86 23.34 35.38
N ARG A 326 -16.97 23.01 34.46
CA ARG A 326 -15.59 23.47 34.50
C ARG A 326 -15.34 24.42 33.36
N TRP A 327 -14.87 25.61 33.64
CA TRP A 327 -14.57 26.64 32.67
C TRP A 327 -13.28 27.35 33.05
N ASP A 328 -12.28 27.16 32.24
CA ASP A 328 -10.99 27.83 32.41
C ASP A 328 -11.11 29.25 31.86
N LEU A 329 -11.31 30.23 32.74
CA LEU A 329 -11.50 31.64 32.34
C LEU A 329 -10.22 32.26 31.84
N PHE A 330 -9.05 31.88 32.36
CA PHE A 330 -7.73 32.31 31.96
C PHE A 330 -6.75 31.12 32.06
N ASP A 331 -6.01 30.86 30.99
CA ASP A 331 -5.05 29.75 30.87
C ASP A 331 -3.63 30.21 30.48
N GLY A 332 -3.30 31.46 30.82
CA GLY A 332 -2.00 32.05 30.49
C GLY A 332 -1.81 32.33 28.99
N THR A 333 -2.87 32.69 28.27
CA THR A 333 -2.88 32.99 26.82
C THR A 333 -2.60 31.78 25.91
N LYS A 334 -2.64 30.57 26.46
CA LYS A 334 -2.39 29.34 25.70
C LYS A 334 -3.36 29.19 24.53
N ARG A 335 -4.66 29.42 24.76
CA ARG A 335 -5.73 29.31 23.73
C ARG A 335 -5.48 30.20 22.53
N GLU A 336 -5.01 31.43 22.77
CA GLU A 336 -4.74 32.45 21.74
C GLU A 336 -3.65 31.94 20.80
N TYR A 337 -2.56 31.39 21.36
CA TYR A 337 -1.45 30.82 20.58
C TYR A 337 -1.83 29.51 19.89
N GLU A 338 -2.58 28.61 20.54
CA GLU A 338 -3.10 27.40 19.92
C GLU A 338 -4.02 27.72 18.72
N ARG A 339 -4.89 28.73 18.88
CA ARG A 339 -5.76 29.19 17.79
C ARG A 339 -4.96 29.82 16.65
N ALA A 340 -3.95 30.64 16.95
CA ALA A 340 -3.07 31.23 15.95
C ALA A 340 -2.27 30.13 15.21
N GLN A 341 -1.70 29.17 15.93
CA GLN A 341 -1.01 28.03 15.35
C GLN A 341 -1.94 27.22 14.41
N ALA A 342 -3.18 26.94 14.85
CA ALA A 342 -4.16 26.20 14.05
C ALA A 342 -4.52 26.97 12.75
N LYS A 343 -4.60 28.31 12.80
CA LYS A 343 -4.82 29.15 11.59
C LYS A 343 -3.67 28.99 10.59
N TYR A 344 -2.42 29.05 11.05
CA TYR A 344 -1.27 28.88 10.16
C TYR A 344 -1.21 27.46 9.57
N LYS A 345 -1.51 26.42 10.35
CA LYS A 345 -1.63 25.04 9.85
C LYS A 345 -2.76 24.87 8.83
N ALA A 346 -3.87 25.57 9.01
CA ALA A 346 -4.95 25.57 8.00
C ALA A 346 -4.53 26.28 6.71
N GLY A 347 -3.76 27.37 6.81
CA GLY A 347 -3.13 28.05 5.66
C GLY A 347 -2.15 27.12 4.94
N GLU A 348 -1.27 26.45 5.68
CA GLU A 348 -0.33 25.45 5.15
C GLU A 348 -1.05 24.35 4.36
N ALA A 349 -2.09 23.73 4.94
CA ALA A 349 -2.88 22.70 4.27
C ALA A 349 -3.57 23.20 2.99
N GLN A 350 -4.02 24.45 2.97
CA GLN A 350 -4.61 25.07 1.80
C GLN A 350 -3.60 25.28 0.67
N GLU A 351 -2.37 25.72 0.99
CA GLU A 351 -1.30 25.87 0.00
C GLU A 351 -0.81 24.53 -0.53
N GLN A 352 -0.75 23.50 0.32
CA GLN A 352 -0.43 22.14 -0.10
C GLN A 352 -1.46 21.57 -1.09
N LEU A 353 -2.76 21.79 -0.84
CA LEU A 353 -3.83 21.44 -1.78
C LEU A 353 -3.69 22.19 -3.11
N SER A 354 -3.40 23.48 -3.05
CA SER A 354 -3.20 24.32 -4.24
C SER A 354 -2.00 23.86 -5.06
N SER A 355 -0.91 23.51 -4.39
CA SER A 355 0.30 22.95 -5.00
C SER A 355 0.02 21.59 -5.66
N LEU A 356 -0.74 20.70 -4.99
CA LEU A 356 -1.15 19.41 -5.56
C LEU A 356 -1.94 19.61 -6.85
N LYS A 357 -2.96 20.50 -6.85
CA LYS A 357 -3.79 20.76 -8.03
C LYS A 357 -2.95 21.28 -9.22
N LYS A 358 -2.00 22.18 -8.96
CA LYS A 358 -1.07 22.68 -10.00
C LYS A 358 -0.14 21.56 -10.51
N THR A 359 0.38 20.74 -9.62
CA THR A 359 1.23 19.60 -9.98
C THR A 359 0.49 18.58 -10.84
N ILE A 360 -0.78 18.32 -10.55
CA ILE A 360 -1.62 17.42 -11.34
C ILE A 360 -1.84 18.00 -12.75
N SER A 361 -2.22 19.27 -12.87
CA SER A 361 -2.37 19.94 -14.17
C SER A 361 -1.08 19.86 -15.00
N PHE A 362 0.06 20.14 -14.37
CA PHE A 362 1.36 20.01 -15.05
C PHE A 362 1.64 18.56 -15.52
N ARG A 363 1.37 17.55 -14.68
CA ARG A 363 1.59 16.14 -15.05
C ARG A 363 0.68 15.68 -16.19
N ILE A 364 -0.55 16.17 -16.25
CA ILE A 364 -1.47 15.91 -17.36
C ILE A 364 -0.91 16.52 -18.66
N TYR A 365 -0.50 17.78 -18.61
CA TYR A 365 0.13 18.45 -19.74
C TYR A 365 1.38 17.72 -20.23
N GLU A 366 2.29 17.38 -19.32
CA GLU A 366 3.49 16.58 -19.62
C GLU A 366 3.13 15.23 -20.27
N SER A 367 2.18 14.49 -19.66
CA SER A 367 1.75 13.19 -20.18
C SER A 367 1.12 13.30 -21.57
N TYR A 368 0.37 14.36 -21.82
CA TYR A 368 -0.21 14.63 -23.15
C TYR A 368 0.86 14.92 -24.21
N LEU A 369 1.89 15.70 -23.87
CA LEU A 369 3.03 15.91 -24.75
C LEU A 369 3.81 14.63 -25.02
N ASN A 370 4.03 13.81 -23.99
CA ASN A 370 4.70 12.52 -24.10
C ASN A 370 3.95 11.56 -25.05
N ILE A 371 2.61 11.59 -25.07
CA ILE A 371 1.83 10.80 -26.04
C ILE A 371 2.08 11.26 -27.47
N ASN A 372 2.09 12.56 -27.73
CA ASN A 372 2.35 13.10 -29.08
C ASN A 372 3.76 12.75 -29.56
N GLU A 373 4.76 12.86 -28.68
CA GLU A 373 6.13 12.44 -28.96
C GLU A 373 6.20 10.92 -29.24
N ALA A 374 5.63 10.10 -28.34
CA ALA A 374 5.68 8.64 -28.49
C ALA A 374 4.96 8.17 -29.76
N ARG A 375 3.84 8.79 -30.14
CA ARG A 375 3.12 8.53 -31.38
C ARG A 375 4.00 8.84 -32.60
N THR A 376 4.61 10.02 -32.62
CA THR A 376 5.50 10.42 -33.73
C THR A 376 6.69 9.47 -33.83
N ASN A 377 7.34 9.13 -32.73
CA ASN A 377 8.45 8.19 -32.67
C ASN A 377 8.05 6.78 -33.14
N MET A 378 6.85 6.32 -32.79
CA MET A 378 6.31 5.05 -33.27
C MET A 378 6.12 5.07 -34.79
N GLU A 379 5.58 6.14 -35.38
CA GLU A 379 5.40 6.29 -36.82
C GLU A 379 6.74 6.34 -37.56
N ILE A 380 7.74 7.08 -37.04
CA ILE A 380 9.11 7.14 -37.59
C ILE A 380 9.75 5.74 -37.55
N SER A 381 9.66 5.04 -36.41
CA SER A 381 10.24 3.70 -36.27
C SER A 381 9.58 2.67 -37.21
N ARG A 382 8.27 2.79 -37.44
CA ARG A 382 7.53 1.97 -38.42
C ARG A 382 8.05 2.16 -39.84
N ASN A 383 8.34 3.40 -40.24
CA ASN A 383 8.90 3.69 -41.56
C ASN A 383 10.33 3.18 -41.67
N ALA A 384 11.16 3.34 -40.64
CA ALA A 384 12.51 2.78 -40.58
C ALA A 384 12.49 1.24 -40.67
N LEU A 385 11.55 0.56 -40.03
CA LEU A 385 11.39 -0.88 -40.13
C LEU A 385 11.06 -1.32 -41.55
N LYS A 386 10.09 -0.66 -42.22
CA LYS A 386 9.77 -0.97 -43.63
C LYS A 386 10.98 -0.80 -44.55
N SER A 387 11.79 0.26 -44.37
CA SER A 387 12.99 0.51 -45.14
C SER A 387 14.06 -0.55 -44.90
N ALA A 388 14.24 -0.98 -43.65
CA ALA A 388 15.20 -2.04 -43.31
C ALA A 388 14.77 -3.42 -43.87
N GLU A 389 13.47 -3.73 -43.87
CA GLU A 389 12.92 -4.96 -44.48
C GLU A 389 13.20 -5.02 -45.96
N GLU A 390 12.91 -3.94 -46.68
CA GLU A 390 13.17 -3.87 -48.12
C GLU A 390 14.66 -3.86 -48.44
N GLY A 391 15.47 -3.12 -47.63
CA GLY A 391 16.92 -3.12 -47.75
C GLY A 391 17.52 -4.52 -47.63
N LYS A 392 17.13 -5.27 -46.58
CA LYS A 392 17.55 -6.67 -46.41
C LYS A 392 17.12 -7.53 -47.61
N ARG A 393 15.87 -7.40 -48.06
CA ARG A 393 15.35 -8.17 -49.21
C ARG A 393 16.21 -7.96 -50.45
N LEU A 394 16.55 -6.72 -50.80
CA LEU A 394 17.35 -6.39 -51.95
C LEU A 394 18.79 -6.92 -51.84
N VAL A 395 19.43 -6.77 -50.69
CA VAL A 395 20.78 -7.28 -50.41
C VAL A 395 20.81 -8.81 -50.49
N ARG A 396 19.78 -9.49 -49.92
CA ARG A 396 19.64 -10.94 -49.97
C ARG A 396 19.62 -11.46 -51.42
N VAL A 397 18.77 -10.88 -52.28
CA VAL A 397 18.67 -11.29 -53.71
C VAL A 397 20.01 -11.12 -54.41
N ARG A 398 20.74 -10.03 -54.17
CA ARG A 398 22.06 -9.80 -54.78
C ARG A 398 23.13 -10.75 -54.25
N TYR A 399 23.08 -11.09 -52.94
CA TYR A 399 23.98 -12.08 -52.35
C TYR A 399 23.73 -13.49 -52.96
N GLU A 400 22.48 -13.90 -53.07
CA GLU A 400 22.10 -15.20 -53.66
C GLU A 400 22.59 -15.32 -55.11
N ASN A 401 22.60 -14.23 -55.88
CA ASN A 401 23.14 -14.15 -57.25
C ASN A 401 24.67 -13.92 -57.32
N GLY A 402 25.39 -13.92 -56.19
CA GLY A 402 26.85 -13.78 -56.16
C GLY A 402 27.37 -12.35 -56.41
N LEU A 403 26.48 -11.34 -56.38
CA LEU A 403 26.83 -9.94 -56.64
C LEU A 403 27.28 -9.18 -55.39
N TYR A 404 26.94 -9.65 -54.21
CA TYR A 404 27.30 -9.03 -52.93
C TYR A 404 28.02 -10.04 -52.03
N PRO A 405 28.97 -9.59 -51.19
CA PRO A 405 29.61 -10.44 -50.20
C PRO A 405 28.66 -10.72 -49.02
N LEU A 406 28.94 -11.78 -48.24
CA LEU A 406 28.15 -12.17 -47.07
C LEU A 406 28.06 -11.06 -46.03
N ILE A 407 29.11 -10.28 -45.84
CA ILE A 407 29.15 -9.20 -44.86
C ILE A 407 28.02 -8.16 -45.07
N ASP A 408 27.67 -7.85 -46.34
CA ASP A 408 26.61 -6.92 -46.66
C ASP A 408 25.24 -7.49 -46.23
N LEU A 409 25.02 -8.81 -46.43
CA LEU A 409 23.81 -9.48 -45.96
C LEU A 409 23.71 -9.49 -44.42
N LEU A 410 24.81 -9.78 -43.71
CA LEU A 410 24.84 -9.75 -42.25
C LEU A 410 24.61 -8.33 -41.71
N ASN A 411 25.17 -7.30 -42.34
CA ASN A 411 24.94 -5.90 -41.95
C ASN A 411 23.47 -5.49 -42.18
N ALA A 412 22.88 -5.88 -43.32
CA ALA A 412 21.47 -5.61 -43.59
C ALA A 412 20.54 -6.36 -42.59
N GLN A 413 20.92 -7.58 -42.22
CA GLN A 413 20.21 -8.33 -41.17
C GLN A 413 20.29 -7.62 -39.80
N ALA A 414 21.48 -7.21 -39.36
CA ALA A 414 21.67 -6.49 -38.11
C ALA A 414 20.85 -5.17 -38.07
N SER A 415 20.82 -4.45 -39.20
CA SER A 415 20.00 -3.23 -39.34
C SER A 415 18.50 -3.51 -39.22
N LEU A 416 18.02 -4.62 -39.80
CA LEU A 416 16.63 -5.06 -39.70
C LEU A 416 16.28 -5.44 -38.23
N ASP A 417 17.15 -6.23 -37.59
CA ASP A 417 16.93 -6.65 -36.20
C ASP A 417 16.85 -5.45 -35.24
N GLN A 418 17.74 -4.46 -35.45
CA GLN A 418 17.71 -3.21 -34.71
C GLN A 418 16.44 -2.40 -34.97
N ALA A 419 15.99 -2.31 -36.23
CA ALA A 419 14.76 -1.60 -36.57
C ALA A 419 13.51 -2.27 -35.98
N ARG A 420 13.45 -3.61 -35.99
CA ARG A 420 12.38 -4.40 -35.33
C ARG A 420 12.34 -4.16 -33.83
N ALA A 421 13.49 -4.28 -33.16
CA ALA A 421 13.58 -4.03 -31.73
C ALA A 421 13.13 -2.60 -31.35
N ASN A 422 13.60 -1.61 -32.13
CA ASN A 422 13.23 -0.22 -31.92
C ASN A 422 11.73 0.00 -32.13
N HIS A 423 11.12 -0.53 -33.18
CA HIS A 423 9.68 -0.38 -33.44
C HIS A 423 8.84 -1.01 -32.32
N THR A 424 9.18 -2.22 -31.90
CA THR A 424 8.49 -2.89 -30.76
C THR A 424 8.57 -2.07 -29.47
N ALA A 425 9.73 -1.47 -29.18
CA ALA A 425 9.91 -0.61 -28.01
C ALA A 425 9.03 0.67 -28.11
N ARG A 426 9.04 1.36 -29.27
CA ARG A 426 8.25 2.60 -29.48
C ARG A 426 6.75 2.35 -29.45
N GLU A 427 6.27 1.21 -29.96
CA GLU A 427 4.86 0.82 -29.84
C GLU A 427 4.48 0.62 -28.36
N GLY A 428 5.30 -0.09 -27.58
CA GLY A 428 5.11 -0.27 -26.15
C GLY A 428 5.09 1.07 -25.38
N GLU A 429 6.02 1.98 -25.70
CA GLU A 429 6.10 3.32 -25.11
C GLU A 429 4.83 4.16 -25.38
N TYR A 430 4.31 4.12 -26.63
CA TYR A 430 3.10 4.83 -26.99
C TYR A 430 1.89 4.33 -26.19
N ARG A 431 1.68 3.01 -26.11
CA ARG A 431 0.59 2.41 -25.33
C ARG A 431 0.74 2.72 -23.82
N MET A 432 1.96 2.69 -23.30
CA MET A 432 2.27 3.03 -21.93
C MET A 432 1.96 4.50 -21.60
N ALA A 433 2.26 5.42 -22.53
CA ALA A 433 1.97 6.85 -22.37
C ALA A 433 0.47 7.12 -22.24
N ILE A 434 -0.37 6.42 -23.02
CA ILE A 434 -1.84 6.53 -22.91
C ILE A 434 -2.34 6.04 -21.56
N VAL A 435 -1.88 4.86 -21.10
CA VAL A 435 -2.24 4.32 -19.80
C VAL A 435 -1.82 5.25 -18.66
N LYS A 436 -0.64 5.87 -18.78
CA LYS A 436 -0.16 6.87 -17.81
C LYS A 436 -1.06 8.09 -17.75
N LEU A 437 -1.47 8.65 -18.89
CA LEU A 437 -2.37 9.81 -18.92
C LEU A 437 -3.73 9.50 -18.31
N SER A 438 -4.29 8.32 -18.59
CA SER A 438 -5.53 7.84 -17.99
C SER A 438 -5.42 7.74 -16.44
N TYR A 439 -4.29 7.28 -15.94
CA TYR A 439 -4.01 7.26 -14.48
C TYR A 439 -3.82 8.67 -13.91
N GLU A 440 -3.04 9.54 -14.57
CA GLU A 440 -2.79 10.91 -14.09
C GLU A 440 -4.07 11.76 -14.09
N SER A 441 -5.02 11.48 -14.96
CA SER A 441 -6.34 12.13 -14.96
C SER A 441 -7.36 11.48 -14.01
N GLY A 442 -7.05 10.31 -13.41
CA GLY A 442 -7.93 9.64 -12.45
C GLY A 442 -9.10 8.88 -13.08
N ILE A 443 -9.04 8.58 -14.38
CA ILE A 443 -10.10 7.84 -15.09
C ILE A 443 -9.73 6.40 -15.45
N ILE A 444 -8.58 5.92 -15.00
CA ILE A 444 -8.04 4.63 -15.43
C ILE A 444 -9.00 3.45 -15.16
N MET A 445 -9.71 3.44 -14.05
CA MET A 445 -10.70 2.38 -13.73
C MET A 445 -11.84 2.39 -14.76
N LYS A 446 -12.31 3.58 -15.15
CA LYS A 446 -13.34 3.76 -16.15
C LYS A 446 -12.85 3.33 -17.55
N ASP A 447 -11.66 3.80 -17.94
CA ASP A 447 -11.08 3.48 -19.25
C ASP A 447 -10.81 1.99 -19.41
N LEU A 448 -10.35 1.34 -18.33
CA LEU A 448 -10.17 -0.11 -18.29
C LEU A 448 -11.49 -0.89 -18.09
N LYS A 449 -12.65 -0.20 -17.95
CA LYS A 449 -13.98 -0.81 -17.70
C LYS A 449 -13.97 -1.73 -16.47
N ILE A 450 -13.26 -1.34 -15.42
CA ILE A 450 -13.19 -2.05 -14.15
C ILE A 450 -14.15 -1.32 -13.20
N GLU A 451 -15.22 -1.98 -12.79
CA GLU A 451 -16.09 -1.46 -11.74
C GLU A 451 -15.36 -1.54 -10.40
N PRO A 452 -15.42 -0.47 -9.55
CA PRO A 452 -14.74 -0.44 -8.26
C PRO A 452 -15.37 -1.40 -7.23
#